data_9617e410d88335196142b76e8cf93e01
#
_entry.id   9617e410d88335196142b76e8cf93e01
#
_cell.length_a   1.000
_cell.length_b   1.000
_cell.length_c   1.000
_cell.angle_alpha   90.00
_cell.angle_beta   90.00
_cell.angle_gamma   90.00
#
_symmetry.space_group_name_H-M   'P 1'
#
loop_
_entity.id
_entity.type
_entity.pdbx_description
1 polymer ?
#
loop_
_entity_poly.entity_id
_entity_poly.type
_entity_poly.pdbx_seq_one_letter_code
_entity_poly.pdbx_strand_id
1 'polypeptide(L)'
;MASSILQFDRASDFSEGLAVVQTADRYFYIDPTGKTVIAVDPSFDGVSPFSEGRAIARVNDYYGYLDRTGTVVIDPQYLGVNRFSGGLAVVRNGNRYGYINLDGEWVIEPQFTLASDFAEGLAAVKIDEQYGYVNASGERAIAPQFVDAWSFSESLAVIRAEGKWGYVDSTGKVAIAPQFDGAFNFSETMARVRKGQEWGYIQQSGEWAIAPRFDFASDFSEGLAVVLVGTAWGYVDRAGEMAIAPKFEFASDFSEGLAAVQVGGKTGFINKNGEVVIEPQFQKAGSFSEGWAWVQLDDQFRYIAANGEFLSTTHLNSP
;
A
#
# COMPACT_ATOMS: atom_id res chain seq x y z
N MET A 1 -0.76 5.27 -39.06
CA MET A 1 0.37 4.51 -38.49
C MET A 1 -0.18 3.70 -37.35
N ALA A 2 0.20 2.44 -37.20
CA ALA A 2 -0.34 1.59 -36.16
C ALA A 2 0.19 2.07 -34.81
N SER A 3 -0.70 2.29 -33.81
CA SER A 3 -0.29 2.53 -32.44
C SER A 3 0.39 1.26 -31.92
N SER A 4 1.57 1.38 -31.30
CA SER A 4 2.24 0.26 -30.66
C SER A 4 1.88 0.21 -29.18
N ILE A 5 1.50 -0.98 -28.70
CA ILE A 5 1.27 -1.24 -27.27
C ILE A 5 2.61 -1.11 -26.54
N LEU A 6 2.64 -0.33 -25.47
CA LEU A 6 3.82 -0.16 -24.62
C LEU A 6 4.06 -1.44 -23.80
N GLN A 7 5.33 -1.83 -23.73
CA GLN A 7 5.78 -3.03 -23.01
C GLN A 7 7.01 -2.70 -22.17
N PHE A 8 7.05 -3.28 -20.96
CA PHE A 8 8.06 -3.01 -19.97
C PHE A 8 8.53 -4.31 -19.31
N ASP A 9 9.74 -4.31 -18.77
CA ASP A 9 10.26 -5.42 -17.96
C ASP A 9 9.68 -5.41 -16.55
N ARG A 10 9.36 -4.21 -16.04
CA ARG A 10 8.63 -3.97 -14.78
C ARG A 10 7.75 -2.75 -14.90
N ALA A 11 6.68 -2.73 -14.11
CA ALA A 11 5.75 -1.62 -13.99
C ALA A 11 5.22 -1.50 -12.56
N SER A 12 5.00 -0.27 -12.08
CA SER A 12 4.31 0.03 -10.82
C SER A 12 2.90 0.52 -11.08
N ASP A 13 2.09 0.62 -10.04
CA ASP A 13 0.84 1.38 -10.11
C ASP A 13 1.13 2.86 -10.39
N PHE A 14 0.17 3.56 -11.00
CA PHE A 14 0.19 5.00 -11.11
C PHE A 14 0.04 5.64 -9.73
N SER A 15 0.79 6.69 -9.48
CA SER A 15 0.72 7.50 -8.28
C SER A 15 1.08 8.94 -8.61
N GLU A 16 0.23 9.87 -8.23
CA GLU A 16 0.38 11.30 -8.54
C GLU A 16 0.56 11.59 -10.04
N GLY A 17 -0.16 10.87 -10.89
CA GLY A 17 -0.14 11.02 -12.35
C GLY A 17 1.08 10.42 -13.04
N LEU A 18 1.91 9.65 -12.36
CA LEU A 18 3.09 9.01 -12.93
C LEU A 18 3.22 7.54 -12.49
N ALA A 19 3.70 6.68 -13.38
CA ALA A 19 4.07 5.31 -13.06
C ALA A 19 5.56 5.07 -13.35
N VAL A 20 6.21 4.29 -12.47
CA VAL A 20 7.58 3.82 -12.69
C VAL A 20 7.53 2.61 -13.60
N VAL A 21 8.32 2.65 -14.66
CA VAL A 21 8.53 1.51 -15.56
C VAL A 21 10.02 1.24 -15.72
N GLN A 22 10.36 0.00 -16.01
CA GLN A 22 11.73 -0.43 -16.29
C GLN A 22 11.80 -1.08 -17.66
N THR A 23 12.83 -0.71 -18.43
CA THR A 23 13.16 -1.35 -19.71
C THR A 23 14.69 -1.42 -19.82
N ALA A 24 15.22 -2.61 -20.07
CA ALA A 24 16.67 -2.86 -20.21
C ALA A 24 17.49 -2.24 -19.07
N ASP A 25 17.12 -2.54 -17.83
CA ASP A 25 17.77 -2.06 -16.59
C ASP A 25 17.73 -0.54 -16.36
N ARG A 26 16.95 0.20 -17.16
CA ARG A 26 16.74 1.64 -16.99
C ARG A 26 15.34 1.94 -16.49
N TYR A 27 15.23 2.89 -15.56
CA TYR A 27 13.98 3.36 -15.01
C TYR A 27 13.48 4.62 -15.71
N PHE A 28 12.16 4.69 -15.88
CA PHE A 28 11.47 5.84 -16.44
C PHE A 28 10.21 6.11 -15.63
N TYR A 29 9.78 7.37 -15.62
CA TYR A 29 8.42 7.72 -15.22
C TYR A 29 7.62 8.08 -16.46
N ILE A 30 6.48 7.44 -16.61
CA ILE A 30 5.53 7.70 -17.70
C ILE A 30 4.26 8.33 -17.14
N ASP A 31 3.61 9.17 -17.96
CA ASP A 31 2.28 9.70 -17.67
C ASP A 31 1.18 8.74 -18.16
N PRO A 32 -0.12 9.01 -17.86
CA PRO A 32 -1.25 8.17 -18.30
C PRO A 32 -1.44 8.10 -19.83
N THR A 33 -0.70 8.89 -20.61
CA THR A 33 -0.68 8.77 -22.08
C THR A 33 0.42 7.85 -22.59
N GLY A 34 1.25 7.32 -21.66
CA GLY A 34 2.41 6.48 -21.99
C GLY A 34 3.66 7.27 -22.41
N LYS A 35 3.61 8.59 -22.30
CA LYS A 35 4.76 9.45 -22.60
C LYS A 35 5.77 9.40 -21.45
N THR A 36 7.04 9.18 -21.77
CA THR A 36 8.12 9.36 -20.79
C THR A 36 8.21 10.82 -20.36
N VAL A 37 8.00 11.06 -19.06
CA VAL A 37 8.13 12.38 -18.43
C VAL A 37 9.53 12.54 -17.83
N ILE A 38 10.05 11.48 -17.19
CA ILE A 38 11.37 11.49 -16.56
C ILE A 38 12.13 10.26 -17.05
N ALA A 39 13.31 10.48 -17.63
CA ALA A 39 14.31 9.44 -17.84
C ALA A 39 15.26 9.48 -16.63
N VAL A 40 15.20 8.46 -15.79
CA VAL A 40 16.00 8.38 -14.56
C VAL A 40 17.48 8.20 -14.92
N ASP A 41 18.36 8.89 -14.21
CA ASP A 41 19.80 8.74 -14.39
C ASP A 41 20.22 7.27 -14.18
N PRO A 42 21.00 6.69 -15.11
CA PRO A 42 21.42 5.28 -15.03
C PRO A 42 22.25 4.91 -13.79
N SER A 43 22.74 5.88 -13.04
CA SER A 43 23.42 5.62 -11.77
C SER A 43 22.50 5.11 -10.66
N PHE A 44 21.16 5.32 -10.81
CA PHE A 44 20.18 4.80 -9.85
C PHE A 44 19.86 3.34 -10.15
N ASP A 45 20.01 2.49 -9.14
CA ASP A 45 19.69 1.07 -9.18
C ASP A 45 18.27 0.75 -8.66
N GLY A 46 17.50 1.76 -8.30
CA GLY A 46 16.09 1.65 -7.92
C GLY A 46 15.42 3.00 -7.67
N VAL A 47 14.16 3.09 -8.06
CA VAL A 47 13.30 4.26 -7.77
C VAL A 47 11.90 3.78 -7.38
N SER A 48 11.17 4.60 -6.61
CA SER A 48 9.78 4.31 -6.18
C SER A 48 8.77 5.19 -6.92
N PRO A 49 7.48 4.83 -6.91
CA PRO A 49 6.41 5.78 -7.22
C PRO A 49 6.50 7.04 -6.36
N PHE A 50 5.95 8.15 -6.85
CA PHE A 50 5.89 9.41 -6.13
C PHE A 50 4.93 9.34 -4.93
N SER A 51 5.28 10.07 -3.88
CA SER A 51 4.43 10.35 -2.73
C SER A 51 4.78 11.76 -2.21
N GLU A 52 3.80 12.63 -2.11
CA GLU A 52 3.96 14.04 -1.71
C GLU A 52 5.04 14.78 -2.54
N GLY A 53 5.07 14.47 -3.86
CA GLY A 53 6.00 15.10 -4.81
C GLY A 53 7.44 14.61 -4.72
N ARG A 54 7.71 13.54 -3.98
CA ARG A 54 9.03 12.92 -3.82
C ARG A 54 8.99 11.45 -4.21
N ALA A 55 10.04 10.97 -4.86
CA ALA A 55 10.26 9.56 -5.14
C ALA A 55 11.56 9.11 -4.52
N ILE A 56 11.56 7.95 -3.89
CA ILE A 56 12.79 7.34 -3.36
C ILE A 56 13.71 6.99 -4.52
N ALA A 57 15.00 7.30 -4.38
CA ALA A 57 16.04 6.91 -5.31
C ALA A 57 17.17 6.18 -4.57
N ARG A 58 17.64 5.07 -5.13
CA ARG A 58 18.69 4.24 -4.54
C ARG A 58 19.93 4.22 -5.41
N VAL A 59 21.08 4.37 -4.76
CA VAL A 59 22.41 4.20 -5.36
C VAL A 59 23.29 3.44 -4.36
N ASN A 60 23.84 2.28 -4.75
CA ASN A 60 24.79 1.53 -3.92
C ASN A 60 24.33 1.32 -2.47
N ASP A 61 23.09 0.87 -2.25
CA ASP A 61 22.45 0.65 -0.95
C ASP A 61 22.18 1.91 -0.11
N TYR A 62 22.42 3.10 -0.64
CA TYR A 62 22.01 4.35 -0.04
C TYR A 62 20.78 4.93 -0.73
N TYR A 63 19.93 5.56 0.05
CA TYR A 63 18.65 6.09 -0.36
C TYR A 63 18.61 7.60 -0.21
N GLY A 64 18.01 8.27 -1.16
CA GLY A 64 17.69 9.68 -1.20
C GLY A 64 16.36 9.90 -1.92
N TYR A 65 16.12 11.11 -2.39
CA TYR A 65 14.84 11.43 -3.04
C TYR A 65 15.01 12.30 -4.27
N LEU A 66 14.18 12.02 -5.27
CA LEU A 66 13.99 12.83 -6.49
C LEU A 66 12.72 13.67 -6.36
N ASP A 67 12.71 14.81 -7.03
CA ASP A 67 11.50 15.58 -7.28
C ASP A 67 10.80 15.14 -8.59
N ARG A 68 9.68 15.77 -8.91
CA ARG A 68 8.88 15.47 -10.12
C ARG A 68 9.55 15.85 -11.44
N THR A 69 10.71 16.51 -11.41
CA THR A 69 11.55 16.77 -12.59
C THR A 69 12.60 15.68 -12.81
N GLY A 70 12.76 14.78 -11.85
CA GLY A 70 13.83 13.78 -11.81
C GLY A 70 15.12 14.30 -11.22
N THR A 71 15.12 15.51 -10.64
CA THR A 71 16.27 16.10 -9.97
C THR A 71 16.41 15.51 -8.56
N VAL A 72 17.65 15.17 -8.17
CA VAL A 72 17.98 14.79 -6.80
C VAL A 72 17.80 16.00 -5.89
N VAL A 73 16.89 15.91 -4.95
CA VAL A 73 16.64 16.97 -3.95
C VAL A 73 17.15 16.59 -2.57
N ILE A 74 17.30 15.30 -2.32
CA ILE A 74 17.95 14.77 -1.11
C ILE A 74 18.91 13.68 -1.58
N ASP A 75 20.21 13.93 -1.40
CA ASP A 75 21.26 13.02 -1.85
C ASP A 75 21.11 11.63 -1.21
N PRO A 76 21.42 10.55 -1.97
CA PRO A 76 21.48 9.19 -1.41
C PRO A 76 22.55 9.09 -0.31
N GLN A 77 22.11 9.07 0.93
CA GLN A 77 22.96 9.03 2.12
C GLN A 77 22.41 8.19 3.26
N TYR A 78 21.14 7.82 3.21
CA TYR A 78 20.47 7.05 4.26
C TYR A 78 20.53 5.55 3.99
N LEU A 79 20.60 4.73 5.04
CA LEU A 79 20.62 3.27 4.97
C LEU A 79 19.22 2.66 4.78
N GLY A 80 18.19 3.46 4.85
CA GLY A 80 16.80 3.08 4.63
C GLY A 80 15.91 4.30 4.77
N VAL A 81 14.86 4.34 3.96
CA VAL A 81 13.89 5.44 3.94
C VAL A 81 12.51 4.90 3.63
N ASN A 82 11.48 5.62 4.06
CA ASN A 82 10.10 5.39 3.64
C ASN A 82 9.64 6.53 2.73
N ARG A 83 8.46 6.39 2.12
CA ARG A 83 7.82 7.47 1.37
C ARG A 83 7.44 8.61 2.32
N PHE A 84 7.35 9.81 1.80
CA PHE A 84 6.79 10.93 2.54
C PHE A 84 5.32 10.69 2.87
N SER A 85 4.94 10.98 4.09
CA SER A 85 3.57 10.91 4.61
C SER A 85 3.38 11.99 5.68
N GLY A 86 2.40 12.89 5.47
CA GLY A 86 2.16 14.03 6.36
C GLY A 86 3.32 15.04 6.39
N GLY A 87 4.02 15.22 5.26
CA GLY A 87 5.16 16.13 5.11
C GLY A 87 6.48 15.62 5.68
N LEU A 88 6.51 14.39 6.21
CA LEU A 88 7.69 13.80 6.85
C LEU A 88 8.01 12.41 6.25
N ALA A 89 9.28 12.06 6.22
CA ALA A 89 9.73 10.72 5.87
C ALA A 89 10.57 10.12 6.97
N VAL A 90 10.33 8.86 7.27
CA VAL A 90 11.22 8.06 8.12
C VAL A 90 12.51 7.80 7.38
N VAL A 91 13.63 8.09 8.00
CA VAL A 91 14.95 7.75 7.46
C VAL A 91 15.82 7.08 8.52
N ARG A 92 16.63 6.14 8.08
CA ARG A 92 17.57 5.41 8.91
C ARG A 92 18.97 5.98 8.71
N ASN A 93 19.56 6.48 9.79
CA ASN A 93 20.95 6.90 9.83
C ASN A 93 21.71 6.04 10.86
N GLY A 94 22.71 5.29 10.42
CA GLY A 94 23.33 4.26 11.25
C GLY A 94 22.32 3.21 11.72
N ASN A 95 22.22 3.05 13.04
CA ASN A 95 21.32 2.08 13.69
C ASN A 95 20.03 2.72 14.24
N ARG A 96 19.78 3.99 13.95
CA ARG A 96 18.64 4.72 14.48
C ARG A 96 17.81 5.34 13.39
N TYR A 97 16.52 5.50 13.67
CA TYR A 97 15.53 6.13 12.81
C TYR A 97 15.21 7.53 13.33
N GLY A 98 15.02 8.46 12.42
CA GLY A 98 14.54 9.81 12.64
C GLY A 98 13.61 10.23 11.51
N TYR A 99 13.24 11.50 11.47
CA TYR A 99 12.33 12.03 10.46
C TYR A 99 12.89 13.30 9.84
N ILE A 100 12.78 13.38 8.53
CA ILE A 100 13.15 14.56 7.73
C ILE A 100 11.92 15.16 7.06
N ASN A 101 11.97 16.46 6.78
CA ASN A 101 10.99 17.15 5.96
C ASN A 101 11.28 16.98 4.45
N LEU A 102 10.43 17.56 3.59
CA LEU A 102 10.56 17.50 2.13
C LEU A 102 11.84 18.14 1.58
N ASP A 103 12.52 18.97 2.37
CA ASP A 103 13.79 19.62 2.01
C ASP A 103 15.02 18.82 2.52
N GLY A 104 14.78 17.70 3.22
CA GLY A 104 15.83 16.83 3.76
C GLY A 104 16.39 17.29 5.11
N GLU A 105 15.78 18.27 5.75
CA GLU A 105 16.17 18.76 7.06
C GLU A 105 15.61 17.87 8.17
N TRP A 106 16.39 17.60 9.20
CA TRP A 106 15.95 16.86 10.36
C TRP A 106 14.87 17.62 11.13
N VAL A 107 13.68 17.01 11.23
CA VAL A 107 12.62 17.43 12.13
C VAL A 107 12.72 16.68 13.44
N ILE A 108 13.07 15.41 13.38
CA ILE A 108 13.33 14.57 14.55
C ILE A 108 14.64 13.83 14.29
N GLU A 109 15.67 14.17 15.07
CA GLU A 109 16.98 13.54 14.97
C GLU A 109 16.91 12.02 15.19
N PRO A 110 17.83 11.23 14.59
CA PRO A 110 17.86 9.79 14.71
C PRO A 110 18.01 9.32 16.15
N GLN A 111 16.96 8.81 16.74
CA GLN A 111 16.95 8.39 18.15
C GLN A 111 16.17 7.08 18.39
N PHE A 112 15.29 6.68 17.49
CA PHE A 112 14.44 5.51 17.66
C PHE A 112 15.10 4.23 17.16
N THR A 113 14.80 3.09 17.77
CA THR A 113 15.24 1.77 17.27
C THR A 113 14.40 1.29 16.10
N LEU A 114 13.13 1.67 16.04
CA LEU A 114 12.22 1.53 14.90
C LEU A 114 11.30 2.75 14.86
N ALA A 115 10.80 3.07 13.66
CA ALA A 115 9.85 4.15 13.45
C ALA A 115 8.94 3.82 12.27
N SER A 116 7.66 4.17 12.36
CA SER A 116 6.68 4.06 11.28
C SER A 116 6.41 5.42 10.64
N ASP A 117 5.73 5.42 9.49
CA ASP A 117 5.25 6.65 8.86
C ASP A 117 4.23 7.35 9.77
N PHE A 118 4.16 8.67 9.64
CA PHE A 118 3.11 9.45 10.28
C PHE A 118 1.75 9.11 9.67
N ALA A 119 0.78 8.90 10.54
CA ALA A 119 -0.62 8.75 10.20
C ALA A 119 -1.46 9.46 11.25
N GLU A 120 -2.42 10.27 10.80
CA GLU A 120 -3.29 11.05 11.68
C GLU A 120 -2.52 11.92 12.70
N GLY A 121 -1.34 12.43 12.30
CA GLY A 121 -0.49 13.30 13.11
C GLY A 121 0.38 12.60 14.16
N LEU A 122 0.35 11.26 14.21
CA LEU A 122 1.16 10.44 15.12
C LEU A 122 1.96 9.38 14.36
N ALA A 123 3.14 9.04 14.89
CA ALA A 123 3.95 7.95 14.39
C ALA A 123 4.30 6.98 15.52
N ALA A 124 4.15 5.69 15.28
CA ALA A 124 4.60 4.66 16.20
C ALA A 124 6.13 4.59 16.18
N VAL A 125 6.75 4.68 17.34
CA VAL A 125 8.21 4.62 17.49
C VAL A 125 8.59 3.64 18.59
N LYS A 126 9.69 2.92 18.37
CA LYS A 126 10.25 2.03 19.38
C LYS A 126 11.38 2.73 20.09
N ILE A 127 11.25 2.86 21.41
CA ILE A 127 12.24 3.40 22.32
C ILE A 127 12.58 2.30 23.31
N ASP A 128 13.87 1.98 23.41
CA ASP A 128 14.34 0.78 24.11
C ASP A 128 13.62 -0.46 23.53
N GLU A 129 12.85 -1.19 24.30
CA GLU A 129 12.16 -2.40 23.82
C GLU A 129 10.64 -2.21 23.66
N GLN A 130 10.11 -0.99 23.83
CA GLN A 130 8.68 -0.73 23.80
C GLN A 130 8.30 0.32 22.78
N TYR A 131 7.09 0.14 22.22
CA TYR A 131 6.48 1.11 21.32
C TYR A 131 5.65 2.13 22.08
N GLY A 132 5.76 3.37 21.65
CA GLY A 132 4.93 4.51 21.98
C GLY A 132 4.66 5.32 20.73
N TYR A 133 4.15 6.53 20.89
CA TYR A 133 3.88 7.41 19.75
C TYR A 133 4.44 8.80 19.97
N VAL A 134 4.92 9.40 18.88
CA VAL A 134 5.36 10.79 18.83
C VAL A 134 4.50 11.59 17.88
N ASN A 135 4.37 12.89 18.15
CA ASN A 135 3.78 13.85 17.23
C ASN A 135 4.83 14.37 16.23
N ALA A 136 4.42 15.20 15.28
CA ALA A 136 5.27 15.74 14.22
C ALA A 136 6.42 16.67 14.75
N SER A 137 6.34 17.17 15.98
CA SER A 137 7.44 17.89 16.62
C SER A 137 8.43 16.99 17.36
N GLY A 138 8.19 15.67 17.37
CA GLY A 138 9.01 14.68 18.09
C GLY A 138 8.69 14.55 19.58
N GLU A 139 7.64 15.22 20.07
CA GLU A 139 7.19 15.08 21.44
C GLU A 139 6.46 13.77 21.64
N ARG A 140 6.68 13.12 22.78
CA ARG A 140 6.01 11.86 23.12
C ARG A 140 4.52 12.11 23.42
N ALA A 141 3.65 11.78 22.46
CA ALA A 141 2.21 11.82 22.64
C ALA A 141 1.70 10.66 23.50
N ILE A 142 2.28 9.47 23.29
CA ILE A 142 1.97 8.27 24.08
C ILE A 142 3.30 7.65 24.55
N ALA A 143 3.46 7.51 25.87
CA ALA A 143 4.67 6.93 26.45
C ALA A 143 4.88 5.47 25.95
N PRO A 144 6.15 5.04 25.76
CA PRO A 144 6.46 3.66 25.40
C PRO A 144 5.91 2.67 26.44
N GLN A 145 5.04 1.76 26.02
CA GLN A 145 4.40 0.79 26.90
C GLN A 145 3.91 -0.47 26.18
N PHE A 146 3.89 -0.49 24.86
CA PHE A 146 3.38 -1.60 24.08
C PHE A 146 4.50 -2.50 23.57
N VAL A 147 4.24 -3.80 23.49
CA VAL A 147 5.18 -4.76 22.90
C VAL A 147 5.28 -4.56 21.38
N ASP A 148 4.16 -4.17 20.75
CA ASP A 148 4.04 -3.83 19.34
C ASP A 148 2.96 -2.77 19.14
N ALA A 149 3.11 -1.90 18.15
CA ALA A 149 2.15 -0.85 17.83
C ALA A 149 2.24 -0.46 16.35
N TRP A 150 1.08 -0.21 15.73
CA TRP A 150 0.98 0.16 14.33
C TRP A 150 0.52 1.61 14.18
N SER A 151 0.56 2.11 12.95
CA SER A 151 0.07 3.45 12.64
C SER A 151 -1.43 3.59 12.91
N PHE A 152 -1.86 4.78 13.28
CA PHE A 152 -3.27 5.11 13.43
C PHE A 152 -4.02 4.99 12.11
N SER A 153 -5.24 4.54 12.19
CA SER A 153 -6.23 4.54 11.11
C SER A 153 -7.62 4.66 11.72
N GLU A 154 -8.40 5.61 11.22
CA GLU A 154 -9.75 5.91 11.72
C GLU A 154 -9.77 6.14 13.23
N SER A 155 -8.80 6.91 13.74
CA SER A 155 -8.62 7.33 15.13
C SER A 155 -8.21 6.24 16.12
N LEU A 156 -7.94 5.02 15.65
CA LEU A 156 -7.49 3.89 16.46
C LEU A 156 -6.20 3.30 15.90
N ALA A 157 -5.33 2.84 16.80
CA ALA A 157 -4.11 2.14 16.43
C ALA A 157 -4.08 0.75 17.05
N VAL A 158 -3.66 -0.22 16.25
CA VAL A 158 -3.45 -1.60 16.71
C VAL A 158 -2.27 -1.64 17.67
N ILE A 159 -2.46 -2.27 18.82
CA ILE A 159 -1.39 -2.51 19.80
C ILE A 159 -1.36 -3.97 20.22
N ARG A 160 -0.18 -4.40 20.69
CA ARG A 160 0.00 -5.70 21.29
C ARG A 160 0.43 -5.57 22.75
N ALA A 161 -0.31 -6.24 23.63
CA ALA A 161 0.02 -6.38 25.04
C ALA A 161 -0.35 -7.78 25.53
N GLU A 162 0.42 -8.35 26.44
CA GLU A 162 0.17 -9.67 27.04
C GLU A 162 -0.05 -10.80 26.00
N GLY A 163 0.62 -10.68 24.85
CA GLY A 163 0.53 -11.68 23.77
C GLY A 163 -0.72 -11.59 22.89
N LYS A 164 -1.61 -10.64 23.15
CA LYS A 164 -2.85 -10.40 22.40
C LYS A 164 -2.86 -9.01 21.75
N TRP A 165 -3.69 -8.87 20.74
CA TRP A 165 -3.90 -7.63 20.00
C TRP A 165 -5.17 -6.92 20.46
N GLY A 166 -5.12 -5.60 20.53
CA GLY A 166 -6.21 -4.70 20.86
C GLY A 166 -5.98 -3.34 20.21
N TYR A 167 -6.68 -2.31 20.67
CA TYR A 167 -6.58 -0.98 20.08
C TYR A 167 -6.52 0.11 21.12
N VAL A 168 -5.77 1.17 20.80
CA VAL A 168 -5.71 2.42 21.59
C VAL A 168 -6.20 3.60 20.77
N ASP A 169 -6.71 4.61 21.45
CA ASP A 169 -7.02 5.91 20.89
C ASP A 169 -5.77 6.83 20.89
N SER A 170 -5.87 8.00 20.26
CA SER A 170 -4.79 8.98 20.15
C SER A 170 -4.32 9.57 21.48
N THR A 171 -5.04 9.36 22.59
CA THR A 171 -4.62 9.73 23.94
C THR A 171 -3.80 8.65 24.65
N GLY A 172 -3.70 7.45 24.03
CA GLY A 172 -3.05 6.29 24.62
C GLY A 172 -3.96 5.44 25.52
N LYS A 173 -5.24 5.78 25.61
CA LYS A 173 -6.22 4.99 26.33
C LYS A 173 -6.58 3.74 25.51
N VAL A 174 -6.60 2.58 26.16
CA VAL A 174 -7.08 1.34 25.55
C VAL A 174 -8.56 1.48 25.21
N ALA A 175 -8.87 1.54 23.92
CA ALA A 175 -10.22 1.60 23.39
C ALA A 175 -10.84 0.21 23.30
N ILE A 176 -10.07 -0.78 22.83
CA ILE A 176 -10.47 -2.18 22.76
C ILE A 176 -9.40 -3.01 23.43
N ALA A 177 -9.76 -3.70 24.51
CA ALA A 177 -8.81 -4.49 25.31
C ALA A 177 -8.11 -5.56 24.45
N PRO A 178 -6.81 -5.82 24.67
CA PRO A 178 -6.09 -6.88 23.98
C PRO A 178 -6.72 -8.25 24.25
N GLN A 179 -7.28 -8.84 23.18
CA GLN A 179 -8.00 -10.12 23.27
C GLN A 179 -7.91 -10.98 22.01
N PHE A 180 -7.49 -10.39 20.88
CA PHE A 180 -7.44 -11.05 19.59
C PHE A 180 -6.11 -11.76 19.36
N ASP A 181 -6.12 -12.84 18.57
CA ASP A 181 -4.93 -13.57 18.13
C ASP A 181 -4.23 -12.90 16.93
N GLY A 182 -4.93 -12.00 16.25
CA GLY A 182 -4.46 -11.12 15.19
C GLY A 182 -5.42 -9.95 15.03
N ALA A 183 -4.90 -8.79 14.68
CA ALA A 183 -5.69 -7.59 14.42
C ALA A 183 -5.00 -6.72 13.36
N PHE A 184 -5.80 -5.99 12.58
CA PHE A 184 -5.35 -5.06 11.56
C PHE A 184 -6.04 -3.71 11.74
N ASN A 185 -5.57 -2.72 11.02
CA ASN A 185 -6.10 -1.37 11.10
C ASN A 185 -7.58 -1.33 10.70
N PHE A 186 -8.29 -0.34 11.21
CA PHE A 186 -9.63 -0.04 10.75
C PHE A 186 -9.59 0.47 9.30
N SER A 187 -10.50 -0.01 8.49
CA SER A 187 -10.79 0.44 7.15
C SER A 187 -12.30 0.42 6.95
N GLU A 188 -12.86 1.52 6.47
CA GLU A 188 -14.31 1.67 6.29
C GLU A 188 -15.11 1.32 7.56
N THR A 189 -14.64 1.77 8.72
CA THR A 189 -15.22 1.59 10.06
C THR A 189 -15.21 0.17 10.61
N MET A 190 -14.54 -0.77 9.96
CA MET A 190 -14.37 -2.16 10.37
C MET A 190 -12.90 -2.55 10.44
N ALA A 191 -12.54 -3.38 11.39
CA ALA A 191 -11.22 -3.99 11.46
C ALA A 191 -11.33 -5.51 11.41
N ARG A 192 -10.54 -6.14 10.57
CA ARG A 192 -10.42 -7.59 10.59
C ARG A 192 -9.61 -8.03 11.79
N VAL A 193 -10.15 -8.98 12.52
CA VAL A 193 -9.48 -9.57 13.69
C VAL A 193 -9.60 -11.08 13.67
N ARG A 194 -8.63 -11.76 14.26
CA ARG A 194 -8.60 -13.21 14.32
C ARG A 194 -8.87 -13.68 15.75
N LYS A 195 -9.69 -14.72 15.87
CA LYS A 195 -9.92 -15.43 17.12
C LYS A 195 -9.76 -16.94 16.87
N GLY A 196 -8.78 -17.54 17.50
CA GLY A 196 -8.36 -18.91 17.14
C GLY A 196 -7.74 -18.91 15.74
N GLN A 197 -8.31 -19.70 14.85
CA GLN A 197 -7.85 -19.82 13.46
C GLN A 197 -8.70 -18.98 12.48
N GLU A 198 -9.83 -18.46 12.93
CA GLU A 198 -10.82 -17.82 12.05
C GLU A 198 -10.76 -16.30 12.14
N TRP A 199 -11.01 -15.67 10.99
CA TRP A 199 -11.11 -14.22 10.84
C TRP A 199 -12.57 -13.77 10.86
N GLY A 200 -12.79 -12.63 11.46
CA GLY A 200 -14.06 -11.89 11.46
C GLY A 200 -13.77 -10.40 11.51
N TYR A 201 -14.80 -9.61 11.66
CA TYR A 201 -14.69 -8.15 11.69
C TYR A 201 -15.36 -7.57 12.92
N ILE A 202 -14.73 -6.53 13.47
CA ILE A 202 -15.26 -5.75 14.59
C ILE A 202 -15.54 -4.31 14.16
N GLN A 203 -16.45 -3.66 14.86
CA GLN A 203 -16.67 -2.22 14.82
C GLN A 203 -15.69 -1.50 15.76
N GLN A 204 -15.60 -0.18 15.66
CA GLN A 204 -14.78 0.65 16.58
C GLN A 204 -15.18 0.54 18.06
N SER A 205 -16.40 0.09 18.35
CA SER A 205 -16.84 -0.25 19.72
C SER A 205 -16.17 -1.52 20.28
N GLY A 206 -15.51 -2.33 19.42
CA GLY A 206 -15.00 -3.65 19.75
C GLY A 206 -16.02 -4.78 19.64
N GLU A 207 -17.26 -4.47 19.28
CA GLU A 207 -18.30 -5.47 19.05
C GLU A 207 -18.12 -6.15 17.68
N TRP A 208 -18.49 -7.43 17.60
CA TRP A 208 -18.47 -8.16 16.33
C TRP A 208 -19.49 -7.58 15.34
N ALA A 209 -18.99 -7.07 14.21
CA ALA A 209 -19.81 -6.79 13.04
C ALA A 209 -20.06 -8.08 12.27
N ILE A 210 -19.02 -8.90 12.10
CA ILE A 210 -19.07 -10.21 11.45
C ILE A 210 -18.31 -11.19 12.34
N ALA A 211 -19.02 -12.19 12.90
CA ALA A 211 -18.39 -13.20 13.75
C ALA A 211 -17.31 -13.98 13.00
N PRO A 212 -16.25 -14.44 13.69
CA PRO A 212 -15.17 -15.22 13.07
C PRO A 212 -15.70 -16.48 12.38
N ARG A 213 -15.37 -16.65 11.10
CA ARG A 213 -15.82 -17.77 10.28
C ARG A 213 -15.05 -17.95 8.98
N PHE A 214 -14.10 -17.07 8.68
CA PHE A 214 -13.32 -17.11 7.45
C PHE A 214 -11.91 -17.65 7.73
N ASP A 215 -11.38 -18.47 6.80
CA ASP A 215 -9.99 -18.95 6.88
C ASP A 215 -8.99 -17.82 6.67
N PHE A 216 -9.36 -16.80 5.89
CA PHE A 216 -8.66 -15.54 5.72
C PHE A 216 -9.67 -14.41 5.41
N ALA A 217 -9.30 -13.18 5.75
CA ALA A 217 -10.06 -11.97 5.42
C ALA A 217 -9.10 -10.81 5.12
N SER A 218 -9.44 -9.98 4.11
CA SER A 218 -8.78 -8.70 3.86
C SER A 218 -9.50 -7.54 4.56
N ASP A 219 -8.93 -6.34 4.47
CA ASP A 219 -9.61 -5.13 4.92
C ASP A 219 -10.76 -4.80 3.96
N PHE A 220 -11.77 -4.07 4.44
CA PHE A 220 -12.82 -3.56 3.56
C PHE A 220 -12.27 -2.52 2.61
N SER A 221 -12.63 -2.63 1.34
CA SER A 221 -12.35 -1.67 0.29
C SER A 221 -13.56 -1.54 -0.61
N GLU A 222 -14.03 -0.32 -0.79
CA GLU A 222 -15.21 0.01 -1.60
C GLU A 222 -16.48 -0.77 -1.21
N GLY A 223 -16.63 -1.05 0.10
CA GLY A 223 -17.79 -1.73 0.68
C GLY A 223 -17.75 -3.25 0.66
N LEU A 224 -16.70 -3.86 0.12
CA LEU A 224 -16.51 -5.31 0.05
C LEU A 224 -15.16 -5.70 0.64
N ALA A 225 -15.06 -6.90 1.19
CA ALA A 225 -13.80 -7.47 1.65
C ALA A 225 -13.60 -8.87 1.06
N VAL A 226 -12.39 -9.15 0.63
CA VAL A 226 -11.98 -10.48 0.15
C VAL A 226 -11.96 -11.45 1.32
N VAL A 227 -12.54 -12.63 1.14
CA VAL A 227 -12.51 -13.70 2.13
C VAL A 227 -12.17 -15.04 1.49
N LEU A 228 -11.44 -15.86 2.25
CA LEU A 228 -11.19 -17.25 1.90
C LEU A 228 -12.13 -18.14 2.71
N VAL A 229 -12.80 -19.05 2.02
CA VAL A 229 -13.64 -20.10 2.62
C VAL A 229 -13.21 -21.44 2.04
N GLY A 230 -12.61 -22.27 2.84
CA GLY A 230 -11.95 -23.49 2.38
C GLY A 230 -10.78 -23.16 1.44
N THR A 231 -10.91 -23.47 0.16
CA THR A 231 -9.86 -23.22 -0.85
C THR A 231 -10.24 -22.16 -1.89
N ALA A 232 -11.40 -21.53 -1.74
CA ALA A 232 -11.93 -20.59 -2.72
C ALA A 232 -12.08 -19.17 -2.13
N TRP A 233 -11.72 -18.20 -2.94
CA TRP A 233 -11.86 -16.78 -2.62
C TRP A 233 -13.20 -16.23 -3.12
N GLY A 234 -13.80 -15.37 -2.32
CA GLY A 234 -15.03 -14.64 -2.61
C GLY A 234 -15.04 -13.30 -1.90
N TYR A 235 -16.19 -12.65 -1.89
CA TYR A 235 -16.31 -11.32 -1.27
C TYR A 235 -17.51 -11.27 -0.32
N VAL A 236 -17.29 -10.66 0.84
CA VAL A 236 -18.31 -10.40 1.84
C VAL A 236 -18.63 -8.91 1.87
N ASP A 237 -19.90 -8.57 2.08
CA ASP A 237 -20.34 -7.20 2.32
C ASP A 237 -20.27 -6.85 3.82
N ARG A 238 -20.58 -5.59 4.15
CA ARG A 238 -20.52 -5.07 5.53
C ARG A 238 -21.59 -5.67 6.46
N ALA A 239 -22.65 -6.27 5.92
CA ALA A 239 -23.66 -7.01 6.69
C ALA A 239 -23.20 -8.45 7.01
N GLY A 240 -22.09 -8.86 6.41
CA GLY A 240 -21.56 -10.22 6.53
C GLY A 240 -22.17 -11.19 5.52
N GLU A 241 -22.93 -10.72 4.55
CA GLU A 241 -23.48 -11.57 3.51
C GLU A 241 -22.46 -11.77 2.38
N MET A 242 -22.45 -12.96 1.78
CA MET A 242 -21.59 -13.23 0.62
C MET A 242 -22.09 -12.48 -0.61
N ALA A 243 -21.50 -11.30 -0.88
CA ALA A 243 -21.82 -10.51 -2.08
C ALA A 243 -21.40 -11.26 -3.36
N ILE A 244 -20.25 -11.94 -3.32
CA ILE A 244 -19.78 -12.79 -4.40
C ILE A 244 -19.35 -14.12 -3.77
N ALA A 245 -20.04 -15.21 -4.13
CA ALA A 245 -19.77 -16.53 -3.60
C ALA A 245 -18.32 -16.97 -3.86
N PRO A 246 -17.69 -17.70 -2.92
CA PRO A 246 -16.34 -18.22 -3.09
C PRO A 246 -16.24 -19.13 -4.31
N LYS A 247 -15.47 -18.73 -5.31
CA LYS A 247 -15.30 -19.48 -6.57
C LYS A 247 -13.97 -19.22 -7.26
N PHE A 248 -13.18 -18.25 -6.79
CA PHE A 248 -11.91 -17.87 -7.42
C PHE A 248 -10.74 -18.59 -6.78
N GLU A 249 -9.68 -18.84 -7.57
CA GLU A 249 -8.40 -19.37 -7.09
C GLU A 249 -7.62 -18.33 -6.31
N PHE A 250 -7.80 -17.06 -6.65
CA PHE A 250 -7.28 -15.88 -5.96
C PHE A 250 -8.19 -14.69 -6.23
N ALA A 251 -8.25 -13.73 -5.30
CA ALA A 251 -8.97 -12.48 -5.46
C ALA A 251 -8.22 -11.34 -4.76
N SER A 252 -8.21 -10.15 -5.35
CA SER A 252 -7.69 -8.92 -4.76
C SER A 252 -8.82 -8.03 -4.25
N ASP A 253 -8.46 -7.03 -3.43
CA ASP A 253 -9.41 -6.01 -3.02
C ASP A 253 -9.91 -5.20 -4.23
N PHE A 254 -11.13 -4.67 -4.12
CA PHE A 254 -11.67 -3.74 -5.09
C PHE A 254 -10.92 -2.42 -5.08
N SER A 255 -10.63 -1.89 -6.26
CA SER A 255 -10.08 -0.56 -6.48
C SER A 255 -10.64 0.00 -7.77
N GLU A 256 -11.18 1.22 -7.72
CA GLU A 256 -11.85 1.88 -8.86
C GLU A 256 -12.98 1.04 -9.48
N GLY A 257 -13.70 0.30 -8.61
CA GLY A 257 -14.85 -0.52 -9.01
C GLY A 257 -14.52 -1.89 -9.60
N LEU A 258 -13.24 -2.24 -9.73
CA LEU A 258 -12.77 -3.51 -10.30
C LEU A 258 -11.85 -4.25 -9.32
N ALA A 259 -11.88 -5.58 -9.38
CA ALA A 259 -10.98 -6.44 -8.63
C ALA A 259 -10.35 -7.50 -9.52
N ALA A 260 -9.07 -7.74 -9.37
CA ALA A 260 -8.37 -8.81 -10.06
C ALA A 260 -8.75 -10.16 -9.44
N VAL A 261 -9.13 -11.14 -10.28
CA VAL A 261 -9.46 -12.50 -9.85
C VAL A 261 -8.76 -13.52 -10.73
N GLN A 262 -8.40 -14.67 -10.14
CA GLN A 262 -7.76 -15.74 -10.86
C GLN A 262 -8.75 -16.89 -11.09
N VAL A 263 -8.83 -17.33 -12.35
CA VAL A 263 -9.63 -18.47 -12.81
C VAL A 263 -8.80 -19.26 -13.82
N GLY A 264 -8.66 -20.56 -13.61
CA GLY A 264 -7.87 -21.44 -14.50
C GLY A 264 -6.40 -21.01 -14.62
N GLY A 265 -5.80 -20.51 -13.53
CA GLY A 265 -4.41 -20.03 -13.52
C GLY A 265 -4.17 -18.70 -14.24
N LYS A 266 -5.23 -18.04 -14.73
CA LYS A 266 -5.16 -16.74 -15.40
C LYS A 266 -5.90 -15.67 -14.62
N THR A 267 -5.41 -14.44 -14.67
CA THR A 267 -5.99 -13.27 -14.01
C THR A 267 -6.85 -12.47 -14.97
N GLY A 268 -8.04 -12.11 -14.55
CA GLY A 268 -8.96 -11.19 -15.20
C GLY A 268 -9.54 -10.22 -14.18
N PHE A 269 -10.54 -9.45 -14.55
CA PHE A 269 -11.16 -8.48 -13.65
C PHE A 269 -12.68 -8.62 -13.62
N ILE A 270 -13.23 -8.45 -12.42
CA ILE A 270 -14.66 -8.45 -12.15
C ILE A 270 -15.12 -7.11 -11.60
N ASN A 271 -16.40 -6.81 -11.79
CA ASN A 271 -17.08 -5.72 -11.09
C ASN A 271 -17.64 -6.19 -9.72
N LYS A 272 -18.22 -5.26 -8.95
CA LYS A 272 -18.80 -5.53 -7.62
C LYS A 272 -19.99 -6.49 -7.62
N ASN A 273 -20.61 -6.74 -8.78
CA ASN A 273 -21.66 -7.74 -8.93
C ASN A 273 -21.08 -9.17 -9.18
N GLY A 274 -19.76 -9.29 -9.32
CA GLY A 274 -19.08 -10.55 -9.65
C GLY A 274 -19.15 -10.92 -11.13
N GLU A 275 -19.51 -9.95 -11.99
CA GLU A 275 -19.53 -10.09 -13.44
C GLU A 275 -18.13 -9.85 -14.01
N VAL A 276 -17.70 -10.69 -14.95
CA VAL A 276 -16.41 -10.55 -15.62
C VAL A 276 -16.46 -9.33 -16.54
N VAL A 277 -15.56 -8.37 -16.30
CA VAL A 277 -15.38 -7.16 -17.13
C VAL A 277 -14.22 -7.36 -18.10
N ILE A 278 -13.14 -7.98 -17.63
CA ILE A 278 -11.98 -8.34 -18.46
C ILE A 278 -11.71 -9.83 -18.24
N GLU A 279 -11.82 -10.60 -19.32
CA GLU A 279 -11.66 -12.05 -19.29
C GLU A 279 -10.30 -12.48 -18.72
N PRO A 280 -10.24 -13.58 -17.93
CA PRO A 280 -9.00 -14.14 -17.42
C PRO A 280 -8.05 -14.53 -18.54
N GLN A 281 -6.98 -13.77 -18.73
CA GLN A 281 -6.00 -13.97 -19.78
C GLN A 281 -4.56 -13.64 -19.36
N PHE A 282 -4.39 -12.85 -18.30
CA PHE A 282 -3.08 -12.37 -17.85
C PHE A 282 -2.41 -13.38 -16.91
N GLN A 283 -1.07 -13.36 -16.88
CA GLN A 283 -0.29 -14.12 -15.90
C GLN A 283 -0.43 -13.52 -14.51
N LYS A 284 -0.40 -12.18 -14.42
CA LYS A 284 -0.59 -11.39 -13.21
C LYS A 284 -1.26 -10.06 -13.55
N ALA A 285 -1.86 -9.43 -12.55
CA ALA A 285 -2.38 -8.07 -12.64
C ALA A 285 -2.24 -7.35 -11.29
N GLY A 286 -2.03 -6.02 -11.34
CA GLY A 286 -2.18 -5.13 -10.21
C GLY A 286 -3.61 -4.64 -10.05
N SER A 287 -3.86 -3.84 -9.02
CA SER A 287 -5.12 -3.13 -8.85
C SER A 287 -5.19 -1.92 -9.79
N PHE A 288 -6.41 -1.47 -10.09
CA PHE A 288 -6.59 -0.19 -10.78
C PHE A 288 -6.15 0.96 -9.88
N SER A 289 -5.41 1.89 -10.45
CA SER A 289 -4.99 3.14 -9.81
C SER A 289 -4.90 4.23 -10.88
N GLU A 290 -5.59 5.35 -10.65
CA GLU A 290 -5.66 6.48 -11.58
C GLU A 290 -6.11 6.08 -12.99
N GLY A 291 -7.07 5.13 -13.07
CA GLY A 291 -7.67 4.64 -14.31
C GLY A 291 -6.89 3.53 -15.02
N TRP A 292 -5.76 3.10 -14.50
CA TRP A 292 -4.90 2.08 -15.13
C TRP A 292 -4.55 0.94 -14.17
N ALA A 293 -4.45 -0.27 -14.71
CA ALA A 293 -3.86 -1.41 -14.02
C ALA A 293 -2.70 -1.97 -14.85
N TRP A 294 -1.59 -2.32 -14.20
CA TRP A 294 -0.57 -3.10 -14.88
C TRP A 294 -1.00 -4.56 -14.98
N VAL A 295 -0.66 -5.18 -16.10
CA VAL A 295 -0.89 -6.61 -16.34
C VAL A 295 0.38 -7.24 -16.90
N GLN A 296 0.62 -8.51 -16.59
CA GLN A 296 1.70 -9.29 -17.17
C GLN A 296 1.15 -10.24 -18.22
N LEU A 297 1.65 -10.12 -19.45
CA LEU A 297 1.32 -10.96 -20.58
C LEU A 297 2.61 -11.26 -21.36
N ASP A 298 2.88 -12.54 -21.63
CA ASP A 298 4.11 -13.00 -22.28
C ASP A 298 5.41 -12.48 -21.61
N ASP A 299 5.41 -12.54 -20.26
CA ASP A 299 6.48 -12.05 -19.37
C ASP A 299 6.80 -10.54 -19.46
N GLN A 300 6.00 -9.78 -20.19
CA GLN A 300 6.10 -8.32 -20.29
C GLN A 300 4.96 -7.63 -19.56
N PHE A 301 5.28 -6.52 -18.92
CA PHE A 301 4.29 -5.67 -18.26
C PHE A 301 3.69 -4.68 -19.25
N ARG A 302 2.40 -4.47 -19.16
CA ARG A 302 1.60 -3.52 -19.94
C ARG A 302 0.60 -2.85 -19.03
N TYR A 303 0.02 -1.75 -19.45
CA TYR A 303 -1.10 -1.13 -18.76
C TYR A 303 -2.38 -1.31 -19.55
N ILE A 304 -3.48 -1.51 -18.83
CA ILE A 304 -4.83 -1.59 -19.39
C ILE A 304 -5.74 -0.59 -18.68
N ALA A 305 -6.66 -0.01 -19.44
CA ALA A 305 -7.79 0.74 -18.91
C ALA A 305 -8.91 -0.21 -18.42
N ALA A 306 -9.90 0.34 -17.70
CA ALA A 306 -11.03 -0.43 -17.17
C ALA A 306 -11.88 -1.16 -18.24
N ASN A 307 -11.83 -0.71 -19.50
CA ASN A 307 -12.47 -1.38 -20.64
C ASN A 307 -11.59 -2.49 -21.28
N GLY A 308 -10.39 -2.74 -20.72
CA GLY A 308 -9.44 -3.72 -21.25
C GLY A 308 -8.55 -3.24 -22.39
N GLU A 309 -8.67 -1.98 -22.80
CA GLU A 309 -7.79 -1.41 -23.84
C GLU A 309 -6.38 -1.18 -23.28
N PHE A 310 -5.38 -1.60 -24.06
CA PHE A 310 -3.98 -1.41 -23.69
C PHE A 310 -3.53 0.04 -23.90
N LEU A 311 -2.69 0.52 -22.98
CA LEU A 311 -1.98 1.77 -23.13
C LEU A 311 -1.05 1.66 -24.36
N SER A 312 -1.22 2.58 -25.31
CA SER A 312 -0.47 2.61 -26.57
C SER A 312 0.05 4.01 -26.84
N THR A 313 1.21 4.09 -27.50
CA THR A 313 1.64 5.37 -28.05
C THR A 313 0.72 5.78 -29.19
N THR A 314 -0.10 6.80 -28.98
CA THR A 314 -0.55 7.59 -30.10
C THR A 314 0.67 8.37 -30.61
N HIS A 315 1.11 8.09 -31.83
CA HIS A 315 2.10 8.96 -32.46
C HIS A 315 1.51 10.36 -32.53
N LEU A 316 1.86 11.21 -31.57
CA LEU A 316 1.71 12.64 -31.72
C LEU A 316 2.55 13.01 -32.95
N ASN A 317 1.86 13.45 -34.00
CA ASN A 317 2.51 14.01 -35.17
C ASN A 317 3.52 15.06 -34.68
N SER A 318 4.79 14.77 -34.84
CA SER A 318 5.83 15.80 -34.80
C SER A 318 5.53 16.77 -35.92
N PRO A 319 5.55 18.09 -35.68
CA PRO A 319 5.37 19.09 -36.71
C PRO A 319 6.50 19.00 -37.76
#